data_5b1bbee54f6ab73285b9a679768c873e
#
_entry.id   5b1bbee54f6ab73285b9a679768c873e
#
_cell.length_a   1.000
_cell.length_b   1.000
_cell.length_c   1.000
_cell.angle_alpha   90.00
_cell.angle_beta   90.00
_cell.angle_gamma   90.00
#
_symmetry.space_group_name_H-M   'P 1'
#
loop_
_entity.id
_entity.type
_entity.pdbx_description
1 polymer ?
#
loop_
_entity_poly.entity_id
_entity_poly.type
_entity_poly.pdbx_seq_one_letter_code
_entity_poly.pdbx_strand_id
1 'polypeptide(L)'
;MNSSSRPAANRRPSGGEPEWLTLGQAAKFLGVAQSTIRKWSDQGRVPAFYTPGGHRRYRRRDLELFVDRSGPSGKPGGPLVLVVDDDPRLREYMRVNLEIEGYSVREAESAEQALSAIEDQAPDLVLLDVVMPGVDGWQMLQKLQERHGSIPVIMFSGQVDAKSADEAEERGARGFVGKPFDPQQLIERAKQLVPA
;
A
#
# COMPACT_ATOMS: atom_id res chain seq x y z
N MET A 1 -23.33 -2.36 68.41
CA MET A 1 -23.90 -2.18 67.10
C MET A 1 -22.83 -1.52 66.23
N ASN A 2 -22.05 -2.33 65.53
CA ASN A 2 -20.97 -1.85 64.68
C ASN A 2 -21.03 -2.60 63.35
N SER A 3 -21.59 -1.94 62.37
CA SER A 3 -21.63 -2.47 61.01
C SER A 3 -20.33 -2.10 60.28
N SER A 4 -19.43 -3.07 60.17
CA SER A 4 -18.25 -2.96 59.31
C SER A 4 -18.61 -3.15 57.86
N SER A 5 -18.61 -2.07 57.10
CA SER A 5 -18.67 -2.09 55.62
C SER A 5 -17.31 -2.50 55.10
N ARG A 6 -17.21 -3.70 54.53
CA ARG A 6 -16.06 -4.14 53.73
C ARG A 6 -16.03 -3.36 52.41
N PRO A 7 -14.87 -2.86 51.98
CA PRO A 7 -14.75 -2.27 50.64
C PRO A 7 -14.80 -3.42 49.62
N ALA A 8 -15.53 -3.14 48.51
CA ALA A 8 -15.73 -4.03 47.39
C ALA A 8 -14.41 -4.43 46.75
N ALA A 9 -14.21 -5.73 46.63
CA ALA A 9 -13.08 -6.31 45.93
C ALA A 9 -12.98 -5.81 44.51
N ASN A 10 -11.81 -5.31 44.19
CA ASN A 10 -11.34 -4.93 42.86
C ASN A 10 -11.53 -6.13 41.91
N ARG A 11 -12.59 -6.13 41.11
CA ARG A 11 -12.79 -7.08 40.03
C ARG A 11 -11.72 -6.77 38.95
N ARG A 12 -10.69 -7.62 38.90
CA ARG A 12 -9.82 -7.68 37.72
C ARG A 12 -10.68 -7.98 36.52
N PRO A 13 -10.58 -7.18 35.40
CA PRO A 13 -11.28 -7.54 34.17
C PRO A 13 -10.71 -8.88 33.69
N SER A 14 -11.58 -9.80 33.40
CA SER A 14 -11.34 -11.07 32.73
C SER A 14 -10.51 -10.83 31.48
N GLY A 15 -9.51 -11.68 31.22
CA GLY A 15 -8.45 -11.61 30.24
C GLY A 15 -8.88 -11.25 28.80
N GLY A 16 -9.21 -10.00 28.56
CA GLY A 16 -9.29 -9.40 27.25
C GLY A 16 -7.90 -8.96 26.81
N GLU A 17 -7.63 -9.09 25.55
CA GLU A 17 -6.40 -8.56 24.96
C GLU A 17 -6.23 -7.06 25.31
N PRO A 18 -5.00 -6.59 25.54
CA PRO A 18 -4.77 -5.22 26.02
C PRO A 18 -5.34 -4.20 25.04
N GLU A 19 -6.15 -3.27 25.55
CA GLU A 19 -6.71 -2.17 24.76
C GLU A 19 -5.62 -1.26 24.17
N TRP A 20 -4.48 -1.16 24.86
CA TRP A 20 -3.34 -0.33 24.49
C TRP A 20 -2.11 -1.18 24.21
N LEU A 21 -1.55 -0.99 23.02
CA LEU A 21 -0.38 -1.70 22.53
C LEU A 21 0.86 -0.80 22.53
N THR A 22 2.01 -1.37 22.88
CA THR A 22 3.31 -0.73 22.66
C THR A 22 3.64 -0.73 21.16
N LEU A 23 4.66 0.03 20.76
CA LEU A 23 5.15 0.05 19.38
C LEU A 23 5.47 -1.37 18.87
N GLY A 24 6.16 -2.19 19.68
CA GLY A 24 6.50 -3.57 19.28
C GLY A 24 5.28 -4.50 19.19
N GLN A 25 4.30 -4.35 20.07
CA GLN A 25 3.05 -5.12 20.02
C GLN A 25 2.20 -4.70 18.82
N ALA A 26 2.12 -3.40 18.52
CA ALA A 26 1.40 -2.89 17.38
C ALA A 26 2.05 -3.34 16.04
N ALA A 27 3.39 -3.35 15.97
CA ALA A 27 4.14 -3.87 14.83
C ALA A 27 3.85 -5.36 14.59
N LYS A 28 3.86 -6.16 15.67
CA LYS A 28 3.51 -7.58 15.61
C LYS A 28 2.05 -7.80 15.23
N PHE A 29 1.14 -6.96 15.72
CA PHE A 29 -0.30 -7.03 15.40
C PHE A 29 -0.56 -6.79 13.91
N LEU A 30 0.12 -5.80 13.31
CA LEU A 30 -0.02 -5.47 11.89
C LEU A 30 0.91 -6.29 10.96
N GLY A 31 1.79 -7.13 11.50
CA GLY A 31 2.72 -7.93 10.71
C GLY A 31 3.83 -7.12 10.02
N VAL A 32 4.19 -5.94 10.55
CA VAL A 32 5.17 -5.03 9.93
C VAL A 32 6.32 -4.68 10.88
N ALA A 33 7.38 -4.05 10.34
CA ALA A 33 8.49 -3.56 11.15
C ALA A 33 8.07 -2.38 12.05
N GLN A 34 8.73 -2.22 13.20
CA GLN A 34 8.48 -1.11 14.11
C GLN A 34 8.76 0.27 13.47
N SER A 35 9.73 0.35 12.58
CA SER A 35 10.02 1.54 11.78
C SER A 35 8.85 1.95 10.90
N THR A 36 8.14 0.98 10.31
CA THR A 36 6.97 1.21 9.47
C THR A 36 5.81 1.82 10.27
N ILE A 37 5.45 1.24 11.42
CA ILE A 37 4.41 1.84 12.28
C ILE A 37 4.81 3.23 12.79
N ARG A 38 6.09 3.42 13.13
CA ARG A 38 6.57 4.73 13.55
C ARG A 38 6.33 5.76 12.43
N LYS A 39 6.71 5.42 11.19
CA LYS A 39 6.49 6.27 10.01
C LYS A 39 5.00 6.55 9.81
N TRP A 40 4.14 5.54 9.87
CA TRP A 40 2.68 5.72 9.73
C TRP A 40 2.07 6.62 10.82
N SER A 41 2.56 6.52 12.06
CA SER A 41 2.10 7.40 13.13
C SER A 41 2.62 8.85 12.97
N ASP A 42 3.85 9.02 12.50
CA ASP A 42 4.41 10.35 12.21
C ASP A 42 3.65 11.04 11.07
N GLN A 43 3.11 10.27 10.14
CA GLN A 43 2.25 10.74 9.04
C GLN A 43 0.77 10.88 9.43
N GLY A 44 0.38 10.56 10.68
CA GLY A 44 -1.01 10.63 11.14
C GLY A 44 -1.93 9.53 10.63
N ARG A 45 -1.40 8.54 9.88
CA ARG A 45 -2.19 7.42 9.31
C ARG A 45 -2.65 6.42 10.38
N VAL A 46 -1.81 6.19 11.39
CA VAL A 46 -2.13 5.39 12.57
C VAL A 46 -2.06 6.29 13.79
N PRO A 47 -3.18 6.52 14.51
CA PRO A 47 -3.17 7.35 15.70
C PRO A 47 -2.23 6.79 16.76
N ALA A 48 -1.31 7.61 17.24
CA ALA A 48 -0.39 7.29 18.32
C ALA A 48 -0.61 8.23 19.51
N PHE A 49 -0.67 7.67 20.69
CA PHE A 49 -0.72 8.40 21.95
C PHE A 49 0.64 8.29 22.63
N TYR A 50 0.99 9.29 23.42
CA TYR A 50 2.28 9.34 24.10
C TYR A 50 2.07 9.25 25.62
N THR A 51 2.82 8.38 26.28
CA THR A 51 2.89 8.39 27.74
C THR A 51 3.69 9.60 28.22
N PRO A 52 3.59 10.00 29.48
CA PRO A 52 4.43 11.06 30.05
C PRO A 52 5.94 10.83 29.85
N GLY A 53 6.38 9.57 29.73
CA GLY A 53 7.77 9.21 29.41
C GLY A 53 8.09 9.18 27.91
N GLY A 54 7.24 9.72 27.03
CA GLY A 54 7.49 9.82 25.59
C GLY A 54 7.31 8.52 24.80
N HIS A 55 6.82 7.45 25.43
CA HIS A 55 6.61 6.17 24.73
C HIS A 55 5.27 6.15 23.97
N ARG A 56 5.31 5.75 22.71
CA ARG A 56 4.10 5.57 21.88
C ARG A 56 3.23 4.44 22.37
N ARG A 57 1.91 4.69 22.34
CA ARG A 57 0.85 3.72 22.61
C ARG A 57 -0.17 3.79 21.48
N TYR A 58 -0.68 2.63 21.11
CA TYR A 58 -1.65 2.46 20.02
C TYR A 58 -2.89 1.78 20.58
N ARG A 59 -4.06 2.32 20.30
CA ARG A 59 -5.30 1.61 20.63
C ARG A 59 -5.48 0.45 19.67
N ARG A 60 -5.82 -0.72 20.21
CA ARG A 60 -6.13 -1.90 19.40
C ARG A 60 -7.21 -1.59 18.35
N ARG A 61 -8.30 -0.96 18.77
CA ARG A 61 -9.40 -0.58 17.89
C ARG A 61 -8.94 0.29 16.70
N ASP A 62 -8.02 1.20 16.92
CA ASP A 62 -7.51 2.06 15.84
C ASP A 62 -6.67 1.26 14.85
N LEU A 63 -5.94 0.25 15.33
CA LEU A 63 -5.21 -0.69 14.47
C LEU A 63 -6.15 -1.64 13.72
N GLU A 64 -7.21 -2.13 14.36
CA GLU A 64 -8.25 -2.93 13.71
C GLU A 64 -8.93 -2.13 12.60
N LEU A 65 -9.34 -0.90 12.87
CA LEU A 65 -9.90 0.00 11.85
C LEU A 65 -8.90 0.31 10.72
N PHE A 66 -7.61 0.40 11.05
CA PHE A 66 -6.56 0.57 10.04
C PHE A 66 -6.44 -0.68 9.17
N VAL A 67 -6.46 -1.89 9.76
CA VAL A 67 -6.46 -3.17 9.02
C VAL A 67 -7.72 -3.29 8.16
N ASP A 68 -8.90 -2.98 8.69
CA ASP A 68 -10.16 -3.02 7.96
C ASP A 68 -10.18 -2.07 6.77
N ARG A 69 -9.51 -0.92 6.91
CA ARG A 69 -9.31 0.04 5.83
C ARG A 69 -8.19 -0.35 4.85
N SER A 70 -7.24 -1.18 5.29
CA SER A 70 -6.03 -1.56 4.54
C SER A 70 -5.98 -3.06 4.19
N GLY A 71 -7.02 -3.83 4.51
CA GLY A 71 -7.08 -5.28 4.29
C GLY A 71 -7.28 -5.66 2.81
N PRO A 72 -6.97 -6.93 2.43
CA PRO A 72 -7.00 -7.38 1.03
C PRO A 72 -8.39 -7.38 0.37
N SER A 73 -9.44 -7.01 1.09
CA SER A 73 -10.82 -6.92 0.59
C SER A 73 -11.52 -5.62 0.97
N GLY A 74 -10.85 -4.71 1.69
CA GLY A 74 -11.39 -3.41 2.07
C GLY A 74 -11.03 -2.37 1.02
N LYS A 75 -11.97 -1.48 0.68
CA LYS A 75 -11.59 -0.21 0.09
C LYS A 75 -10.87 0.59 1.18
N PRO A 76 -9.55 0.68 1.21
CA PRO A 76 -8.88 1.71 1.98
C PRO A 76 -9.27 3.02 1.32
N GLY A 77 -9.31 4.08 2.04
CA GLY A 77 -9.72 5.37 1.50
C GLY A 77 -8.73 6.00 0.52
N GLY A 78 -7.87 5.21 -0.13
CA GLY A 78 -6.90 5.66 -1.13
C GLY A 78 -7.10 5.01 -2.50
N PRO A 79 -6.61 5.64 -3.57
CA PRO A 79 -6.71 5.13 -4.92
C PRO A 79 -6.04 3.75 -5.06
N LEU A 80 -6.59 2.90 -5.92
CA LEU A 80 -6.08 1.56 -6.17
C LEU A 80 -4.99 1.60 -7.25
N VAL A 81 -3.79 1.16 -6.91
CA VAL A 81 -2.67 1.00 -7.83
C VAL A 81 -2.44 -0.49 -8.10
N LEU A 82 -2.43 -0.88 -9.38
CA LEU A 82 -2.02 -2.21 -9.81
C LEU A 82 -0.53 -2.17 -10.18
N VAL A 83 0.29 -2.98 -9.49
CA VAL A 83 1.72 -3.14 -9.78
C VAL A 83 1.92 -4.44 -10.55
N VAL A 84 2.50 -4.34 -11.75
CA VAL A 84 2.72 -5.46 -12.67
C VAL A 84 4.21 -5.59 -12.96
N ASP A 85 4.82 -6.65 -12.44
CA ASP A 85 6.25 -6.95 -12.60
C ASP A 85 6.46 -8.45 -12.29
N ASP A 86 7.36 -9.15 -12.94
CA ASP A 86 7.64 -10.56 -12.66
C ASP A 86 8.52 -10.77 -11.42
N ASP A 87 9.30 -9.76 -11.01
CA ASP A 87 10.11 -9.83 -9.78
C ASP A 87 9.27 -9.59 -8.51
N PRO A 88 9.05 -10.63 -7.67
CA PRO A 88 8.26 -10.51 -6.45
C PRO A 88 8.86 -9.52 -5.43
N ARG A 89 10.19 -9.34 -5.45
CA ARG A 89 10.88 -8.40 -4.54
C ARG A 89 10.58 -6.96 -4.91
N LEU A 90 10.54 -6.67 -6.20
CA LEU A 90 10.21 -5.33 -6.68
C LEU A 90 8.73 -5.03 -6.44
N ARG A 91 7.82 -5.99 -6.68
CA ARG A 91 6.40 -5.81 -6.35
C ARG A 91 6.19 -5.50 -4.87
N GLU A 92 6.77 -6.33 -3.97
CA GLU A 92 6.70 -6.10 -2.53
C GLU A 92 7.26 -4.73 -2.12
N TYR A 93 8.41 -4.36 -2.69
CA TYR A 93 9.04 -3.08 -2.43
C TYR A 93 8.16 -1.91 -2.85
N MET A 94 7.55 -1.97 -4.04
CA MET A 94 6.63 -0.94 -4.52
C MET A 94 5.34 -0.90 -3.71
N ARG A 95 4.76 -2.07 -3.40
CA ARG A 95 3.58 -2.16 -2.55
C ARG A 95 3.79 -1.44 -1.21
N VAL A 96 4.85 -1.79 -0.49
CA VAL A 96 5.16 -1.18 0.82
C VAL A 96 5.28 0.33 0.72
N ASN A 97 5.98 0.85 -0.29
CA ASN A 97 6.18 2.29 -0.44
C ASN A 97 4.88 3.02 -0.85
N LEU A 98 4.08 2.46 -1.76
CA LEU A 98 2.79 3.03 -2.16
C LEU A 98 1.77 3.01 -1.00
N GLU A 99 1.68 1.91 -0.25
CA GLU A 99 0.82 1.82 0.93
C GLU A 99 1.19 2.84 2.00
N ILE A 100 2.48 3.12 2.17
CA ILE A 100 2.98 4.18 3.06
C ILE A 100 2.42 5.55 2.65
N GLU A 101 2.28 5.79 1.36
CA GLU A 101 1.78 7.05 0.80
C GLU A 101 0.24 7.12 0.70
N GLY A 102 -0.46 6.07 1.08
CA GLY A 102 -1.92 6.09 1.17
C GLY A 102 -2.65 5.33 0.09
N TYR A 103 -1.94 4.74 -0.87
CA TYR A 103 -2.56 3.94 -1.91
C TYR A 103 -2.98 2.56 -1.42
N SER A 104 -4.01 2.01 -2.05
CA SER A 104 -4.28 0.58 -2.04
C SER A 104 -3.47 -0.07 -3.15
N VAL A 105 -2.88 -1.23 -2.90
CA VAL A 105 -2.06 -1.88 -3.91
C VAL A 105 -2.55 -3.29 -4.18
N ARG A 106 -2.69 -3.61 -5.47
CA ARG A 106 -2.86 -4.97 -5.98
C ARG A 106 -1.62 -5.33 -6.78
N GLU A 107 -1.19 -6.57 -6.72
CA GLU A 107 -0.01 -7.07 -7.42
C GLU A 107 -0.42 -8.06 -8.52
N ALA A 108 0.33 -8.07 -9.62
CA ALA A 108 0.25 -9.06 -10.67
C ALA A 108 1.66 -9.43 -11.15
N GLU A 109 1.92 -10.72 -11.35
CA GLU A 109 3.22 -11.23 -11.80
C GLU A 109 3.30 -11.41 -13.32
N SER A 110 2.19 -11.22 -14.03
CA SER A 110 2.12 -11.34 -15.49
C SER A 110 1.03 -10.43 -16.05
N ALA A 111 1.09 -10.20 -17.36
CA ALA A 111 0.09 -9.44 -18.08
C ALA A 111 -1.31 -10.10 -18.04
N GLU A 112 -1.37 -11.43 -18.07
CA GLU A 112 -2.64 -12.17 -17.99
C GLU A 112 -3.29 -11.97 -16.62
N GLN A 113 -2.52 -12.12 -15.55
CA GLN A 113 -3.02 -11.90 -14.20
C GLN A 113 -3.46 -10.45 -14.00
N ALA A 114 -2.71 -9.50 -14.55
CA ALA A 114 -3.03 -8.08 -14.48
C ALA A 114 -4.34 -7.77 -15.21
N LEU A 115 -4.55 -8.27 -16.42
CA LEU A 115 -5.79 -8.07 -17.17
C LEU A 115 -6.99 -8.67 -16.44
N SER A 116 -6.86 -9.87 -15.89
CA SER A 116 -7.91 -10.50 -15.07
C SER A 116 -8.22 -9.67 -13.82
N ALA A 117 -7.19 -9.12 -13.16
CA ALA A 117 -7.36 -8.27 -11.99
C ALA A 117 -8.09 -6.96 -12.32
N ILE A 118 -7.88 -6.40 -13.52
CA ILE A 118 -8.52 -5.17 -14.01
C ILE A 118 -10.01 -5.43 -14.34
N GLU A 119 -10.32 -6.58 -14.93
CA GLU A 119 -11.71 -6.99 -15.21
C GLU A 119 -12.52 -7.18 -13.92
N ASP A 120 -11.89 -7.73 -12.86
CA ASP A 120 -12.50 -7.88 -11.53
C ASP A 120 -12.72 -6.52 -10.85
N GLN A 121 -11.70 -5.68 -10.85
CA GLN A 121 -11.76 -4.33 -10.27
C GLN A 121 -10.78 -3.40 -11.01
N ALA A 122 -11.32 -2.40 -11.71
CA ALA A 122 -10.50 -1.39 -12.39
C ALA A 122 -9.66 -0.59 -11.38
N PRO A 123 -8.32 -0.53 -11.55
CA PRO A 123 -7.46 0.32 -10.74
C PRO A 123 -7.53 1.79 -11.20
N ASP A 124 -7.13 2.68 -10.30
CA ASP A 124 -6.98 4.10 -10.61
C ASP A 124 -5.65 4.41 -11.33
N LEU A 125 -4.65 3.52 -11.21
CA LEU A 125 -3.34 3.61 -11.85
C LEU A 125 -2.75 2.22 -12.05
N VAL A 126 -2.07 2.01 -13.18
CA VAL A 126 -1.23 0.82 -13.44
C VAL A 126 0.23 1.20 -13.48
N LEU A 127 1.07 0.51 -12.72
CA LEU A 127 2.52 0.53 -12.81
C LEU A 127 2.95 -0.75 -13.52
N LEU A 128 3.56 -0.63 -14.70
CA LEU A 128 3.76 -1.74 -15.63
C LEU A 128 5.23 -1.90 -16.01
N ASP A 129 5.81 -3.06 -15.72
CA ASP A 129 7.11 -3.41 -16.29
C ASP A 129 7.00 -3.67 -17.79
N VAL A 130 7.98 -3.19 -18.53
CA VAL A 130 8.10 -3.46 -19.97
C VAL A 130 8.55 -4.88 -20.23
N VAL A 131 9.52 -5.38 -19.45
CA VAL A 131 10.19 -6.66 -19.69
C VAL A 131 9.64 -7.72 -18.73
N MET A 132 8.72 -8.52 -19.23
CA MET A 132 8.15 -9.65 -18.50
C MET A 132 8.15 -10.89 -19.39
N PRO A 133 8.25 -12.11 -18.80
CA PRO A 133 8.08 -13.35 -19.54
C PRO A 133 6.69 -13.47 -20.18
N GLY A 134 6.65 -13.95 -21.43
CA GLY A 134 5.40 -14.16 -22.14
C GLY A 134 4.89 -12.92 -22.87
N VAL A 135 3.80 -12.33 -22.40
CA VAL A 135 3.26 -11.07 -22.95
C VAL A 135 4.05 -9.90 -22.36
N ASP A 136 4.76 -9.18 -23.21
CA ASP A 136 5.53 -8.02 -22.77
C ASP A 136 4.64 -6.81 -22.38
N GLY A 137 5.23 -5.86 -21.68
CA GLY A 137 4.52 -4.67 -21.21
C GLY A 137 3.94 -3.81 -22.33
N TRP A 138 4.56 -3.79 -23.50
CA TRP A 138 4.05 -3.03 -24.66
C TRP A 138 2.75 -3.61 -25.20
N GLN A 139 2.66 -4.94 -25.31
CA GLN A 139 1.44 -5.63 -25.72
C GLN A 139 0.33 -5.44 -24.68
N MET A 140 0.70 -5.46 -23.40
CA MET A 140 -0.27 -5.20 -22.33
C MET A 140 -0.77 -3.74 -22.40
N LEU A 141 0.10 -2.77 -22.57
CA LEU A 141 -0.28 -1.36 -22.74
C LEU A 141 -1.27 -1.18 -23.88
N GLN A 142 -0.99 -1.79 -25.04
CA GLN A 142 -1.91 -1.75 -26.18
C GLN A 142 -3.30 -2.29 -25.81
N LYS A 143 -3.38 -3.47 -25.20
CA LYS A 143 -4.66 -4.07 -24.77
C LYS A 143 -5.40 -3.19 -23.77
N LEU A 144 -4.66 -2.54 -22.85
CA LEU A 144 -5.25 -1.61 -21.88
C LEU A 144 -5.82 -0.38 -22.58
N GLN A 145 -5.11 0.21 -23.54
CA GLN A 145 -5.61 1.38 -24.28
C GLN A 145 -6.85 1.05 -25.10
N GLU A 146 -6.91 -0.12 -25.71
CA GLU A 146 -8.06 -0.57 -26.50
C GLU A 146 -9.34 -0.78 -25.65
N ARG A 147 -9.20 -1.31 -24.42
CA ARG A 147 -10.33 -1.71 -23.59
C ARG A 147 -10.60 -0.80 -22.39
N HIS A 148 -9.57 -0.18 -21.86
CA HIS A 148 -9.57 0.59 -20.60
C HIS A 148 -8.74 1.87 -20.72
N GLY A 149 -8.77 2.55 -21.86
CA GLY A 149 -7.91 3.72 -22.18
C GLY A 149 -8.03 4.91 -21.22
N SER A 150 -9.00 4.90 -20.30
CA SER A 150 -9.12 5.91 -19.24
C SER A 150 -8.19 5.65 -18.05
N ILE A 151 -7.66 4.41 -17.88
CA ILE A 151 -6.77 4.07 -16.77
C ILE A 151 -5.37 4.58 -17.10
N PRO A 152 -4.79 5.48 -16.30
CA PRO A 152 -3.42 5.93 -16.51
C PRO A 152 -2.43 4.79 -16.28
N VAL A 153 -1.40 4.72 -17.13
CA VAL A 153 -0.33 3.73 -17.05
C VAL A 153 1.00 4.45 -16.94
N ILE A 154 1.81 4.10 -15.95
CA ILE A 154 3.23 4.45 -15.89
C ILE A 154 4.01 3.18 -16.20
N MET A 155 4.84 3.24 -17.23
CA MET A 155 5.74 2.13 -17.57
C MET A 155 7.09 2.27 -16.89
N PHE A 156 7.75 1.15 -16.61
CA PHE A 156 9.11 1.15 -16.12
C PHE A 156 9.92 0.00 -16.72
N SER A 157 11.24 0.19 -16.92
CA SER A 157 12.08 -0.82 -17.55
C SER A 157 13.54 -0.71 -17.13
N GLY A 158 14.24 -1.85 -17.12
CA GLY A 158 15.70 -1.91 -17.00
C GLY A 158 16.45 -1.51 -18.27
N GLN A 159 15.76 -1.46 -19.40
CA GLN A 159 16.32 -1.01 -20.68
C GLN A 159 15.75 0.37 -20.99
N VAL A 160 16.57 1.40 -20.80
CA VAL A 160 16.16 2.78 -21.02
C VAL A 160 17.03 3.36 -22.14
N ASP A 161 16.39 3.65 -23.25
CA ASP A 161 16.89 4.61 -24.23
C ASP A 161 15.94 5.81 -24.32
N ALA A 162 16.39 6.91 -24.87
CA ALA A 162 15.56 8.11 -25.00
C ALA A 162 14.30 7.86 -25.86
N LYS A 163 14.33 6.85 -26.72
CA LYS A 163 13.21 6.47 -27.58
C LYS A 163 12.10 5.75 -26.82
N SER A 164 12.44 5.03 -25.73
CA SER A 164 11.47 4.25 -24.96
C SER A 164 10.45 5.15 -24.25
N ALA A 165 10.86 6.34 -23.79
CA ALA A 165 9.96 7.28 -23.13
C ALA A 165 8.98 7.91 -24.13
N ASP A 166 9.50 8.38 -25.28
CA ASP A 166 8.68 8.98 -26.36
C ASP A 166 7.70 7.93 -26.92
N GLU A 167 8.17 6.71 -27.15
CA GLU A 167 7.34 5.59 -27.62
C GLU A 167 6.23 5.23 -26.61
N ALA A 168 6.52 5.27 -25.31
CA ALA A 168 5.53 5.01 -24.27
C ALA A 168 4.39 6.05 -24.30
N GLU A 169 4.73 7.33 -24.42
CA GLU A 169 3.77 8.42 -24.52
C GLU A 169 2.94 8.32 -25.81
N GLU A 170 3.58 8.07 -26.96
CA GLU A 170 2.89 7.88 -28.24
C GLU A 170 1.88 6.72 -28.20
N ARG A 171 2.19 5.66 -27.45
CA ARG A 171 1.31 4.51 -27.21
C ARG A 171 0.29 4.71 -26.09
N GLY A 172 0.25 5.90 -25.48
CA GLY A 172 -0.76 6.29 -24.47
C GLY A 172 -0.37 6.07 -23.02
N ALA A 173 0.88 5.70 -22.70
CA ALA A 173 1.36 5.74 -21.33
C ALA A 173 1.43 7.19 -20.82
N ARG A 174 1.23 7.38 -19.52
CA ARG A 174 1.30 8.68 -18.86
C ARG A 174 2.66 8.98 -18.24
N GLY A 175 3.60 8.06 -18.38
CA GLY A 175 4.98 8.22 -17.95
C GLY A 175 5.80 6.97 -18.15
N PHE A 176 7.12 7.18 -18.15
CA PHE A 176 8.10 6.11 -18.25
C PHE A 176 9.24 6.37 -17.25
N VAL A 177 9.71 5.32 -16.55
CA VAL A 177 10.79 5.40 -15.57
C VAL A 177 11.80 4.27 -15.80
N GLY A 178 13.08 4.62 -15.88
CA GLY A 178 14.14 3.62 -16.06
C GLY A 178 14.59 2.96 -14.76
N LYS A 179 14.79 1.63 -14.78
CA LYS A 179 15.47 0.89 -13.69
C LYS A 179 17.00 1.10 -13.80
N PRO A 180 17.78 1.28 -12.72
CA PRO A 180 17.30 1.38 -11.35
C PRO A 180 16.65 2.75 -11.08
N PHE A 181 15.51 2.76 -10.41
CA PHE A 181 14.83 3.98 -10.03
C PHE A 181 14.73 4.11 -8.51
N ASP A 182 14.69 5.36 -8.05
CA ASP A 182 14.23 5.66 -6.70
C ASP A 182 12.70 5.50 -6.66
N PRO A 183 12.13 4.68 -5.75
CA PRO A 183 10.68 4.58 -5.60
C PRO A 183 9.97 5.90 -5.44
N GLN A 184 10.65 6.90 -4.87
CA GLN A 184 10.11 8.24 -4.73
C GLN A 184 9.75 8.85 -6.10
N GLN A 185 10.53 8.59 -7.14
CA GLN A 185 10.23 9.09 -8.50
C GLN A 185 8.92 8.51 -9.04
N LEU A 186 8.67 7.21 -8.82
CA LEU A 186 7.43 6.56 -9.22
C LEU A 186 6.24 7.05 -8.39
N ILE A 187 6.42 7.20 -7.09
CA ILE A 187 5.42 7.72 -6.17
C ILE A 187 5.05 9.16 -6.51
N GLU A 188 6.02 10.02 -6.79
CA GLU A 188 5.77 11.42 -7.20
C GLU A 188 4.96 11.46 -8.51
N ARG A 189 5.29 10.62 -9.48
CA ARG A 189 4.50 10.52 -10.71
C ARG A 189 3.09 9.96 -10.45
N ALA A 190 2.97 8.96 -9.59
CA ALA A 190 1.67 8.43 -9.18
C ALA A 190 0.80 9.52 -8.53
N LYS A 191 1.36 10.32 -7.61
CA LYS A 191 0.67 11.46 -6.98
C LYS A 191 0.22 12.53 -7.97
N GLN A 192 0.99 12.77 -9.03
CA GLN A 192 0.61 13.73 -10.07
C GLN A 192 -0.59 13.27 -10.89
N LEU A 193 -0.72 11.96 -11.12
CA LEU A 193 -1.79 11.37 -11.92
C LEU A 193 -3.03 11.03 -11.07
N VAL A 194 -2.79 10.50 -9.87
CA VAL A 194 -3.84 10.00 -8.97
C VAL A 194 -3.45 10.36 -7.54
N PRO A 195 -3.84 11.52 -7.02
CA PRO A 195 -3.57 11.93 -5.64
C PRO A 195 -4.21 10.97 -4.62
N ALA A 196 -3.43 10.55 -3.59
CA ALA A 196 -3.88 9.68 -2.50
C ALA A 196 -4.44 10.46 -1.30
#